data_12674f9a7da8cc7b1fe460cef885a07e
#
_entry.id   12674f9a7da8cc7b1fe460cef885a07e
#
_cell.length_a   1.000
_cell.length_b   1.000
_cell.length_c   1.000
_cell.angle_alpha   90.00
_cell.angle_beta   90.00
_cell.angle_gamma   90.00
#
_symmetry.space_group_name_H-M   'P 1'
#
loop_
_entity.id
_entity.type
_entity.pdbx_description
1 polymer ?
#
loop_
_entity_poly.entity_id
_entity_poly.type
_entity_poly.pdbx_seq_one_letter_code
_entity_poly.pdbx_strand_id
1 'polypeptide(L)'
;MKRLTLLFLTLAATVVTAFAEPESAKARYTHTYDFHDFSELSVSSAFQVELTFTNRYEVRVDVPDFLEPYLLVGQRDEKLLIELKQIPDDIQRKLNEKSGRMLAYVSMPRLTFLHLNGAASVSATGRMDVGDESLRIQLNGATALTGLTAQGREQMILQLNGASKADLEVSFDKLIFDMSGAAKLRCSTRAKQVSFDCSGASSAQVDGDFEEVVADLSGSSKLSLIGDNGRLSLEQSGATKFESTGKTTWAIVELTGAAKGRLTVTKQLRYTLSGVAALRVEDLGATIKGDCSRGSKIEFFK
;
A
#
# COMPACT_ATOMS: atom_id res chain seq x y z
N MET A 1 79.98 43.14 -22.73
CA MET A 1 79.24 42.01 -22.17
C MET A 1 78.36 42.51 -21.04
N LYS A 2 77.13 42.86 -21.33
CA LYS A 2 76.18 43.33 -20.33
C LYS A 2 75.08 42.27 -20.19
N ARG A 3 75.00 41.65 -19.04
CA ARG A 3 73.96 40.66 -18.69
C ARG A 3 72.68 41.41 -18.35
N LEU A 4 71.64 41.15 -19.08
CA LEU A 4 70.28 41.66 -18.85
C LEU A 4 69.60 40.66 -17.94
N THR A 5 69.25 41.07 -16.71
CA THR A 5 68.53 40.26 -15.76
C THR A 5 67.02 40.56 -15.92
N LEU A 6 66.25 39.58 -16.42
CA LEU A 6 64.83 39.70 -16.59
C LEU A 6 64.15 39.37 -15.28
N LEU A 7 63.43 40.32 -14.71
CA LEU A 7 62.63 40.15 -13.48
C LEU A 7 61.25 39.68 -13.86
N PHE A 8 60.91 38.43 -13.55
CA PHE A 8 59.54 37.93 -13.70
C PHE A 8 58.69 38.33 -12.46
N LEU A 9 57.79 39.25 -12.68
CA LEU A 9 56.77 39.62 -11.69
C LEU A 9 55.60 38.62 -11.80
N THR A 10 55.51 37.65 -10.90
CA THR A 10 54.38 36.73 -10.80
C THR A 10 53.24 37.41 -10.05
N LEU A 11 52.18 37.80 -10.80
CA LEU A 11 50.94 38.29 -10.24
C LEU A 11 50.15 37.10 -9.69
N ALA A 12 50.16 36.90 -8.39
CA ALA A 12 49.32 35.92 -7.72
C ALA A 12 47.86 36.45 -7.68
N ALA A 13 47.02 35.95 -8.61
CA ALA A 13 45.59 36.16 -8.54
C ALA A 13 45.00 35.31 -7.42
N THR A 14 44.68 35.93 -6.29
CA THR A 14 43.88 35.32 -5.23
C THR A 14 42.46 35.14 -5.73
N VAL A 15 42.11 33.93 -6.16
CA VAL A 15 40.73 33.54 -6.40
C VAL A 15 40.03 33.43 -5.04
N VAL A 16 39.32 34.48 -4.68
CA VAL A 16 38.36 34.41 -3.56
C VAL A 16 37.19 33.54 -4.04
N THR A 17 37.26 32.24 -3.74
CA THR A 17 36.08 31.39 -3.83
C THR A 17 35.12 31.88 -2.75
N ALA A 18 34.08 32.62 -3.16
CA ALA A 18 32.95 32.85 -2.33
C ALA A 18 32.31 31.46 -2.06
N PHE A 19 32.60 30.90 -0.87
CA PHE A 19 31.79 29.84 -0.34
C PHE A 19 30.39 30.42 -0.20
N ALA A 20 29.46 29.99 -1.05
CA ALA A 20 28.03 30.19 -0.81
C ALA A 20 27.79 29.64 0.60
N GLU A 21 27.34 30.50 1.50
CA GLU A 21 26.89 30.06 2.82
C GLU A 21 25.88 28.95 2.58
N PRO A 22 25.95 27.80 3.32
CA PRO A 22 24.97 26.78 3.21
C PRO A 22 23.60 27.43 3.47
N GLU A 23 22.71 27.32 2.51
CA GLU A 23 21.31 27.75 2.60
C GLU A 23 20.81 27.40 4.01
N SER A 24 20.52 28.42 4.83
CA SER A 24 20.34 28.29 6.27
C SER A 24 19.50 27.06 6.57
N ALA A 25 20.03 26.12 7.32
CA ALA A 25 19.31 24.90 7.68
C ALA A 25 17.93 25.32 8.16
N LYS A 26 16.88 24.96 7.38
CA LYS A 26 15.49 25.38 7.65
C LYS A 26 15.22 24.97 9.09
N ALA A 27 14.87 25.91 9.96
CA ALA A 27 14.65 25.65 11.36
C ALA A 27 13.62 24.52 11.54
N ARG A 28 13.98 23.51 12.30
CA ARG A 28 13.16 22.32 12.52
C ARG A 28 12.93 22.12 14.00
N TYR A 29 11.71 21.70 14.32
CA TYR A 29 11.34 21.24 15.64
C TYR A 29 11.43 19.72 15.68
N THR A 30 12.31 19.19 16.53
CA THR A 30 12.48 17.76 16.75
C THR A 30 12.18 17.44 18.21
N HIS A 31 11.30 16.49 18.46
CA HIS A 31 10.95 16.08 19.80
C HIS A 31 10.82 14.55 19.89
N THR A 32 11.33 14.00 21.00
CA THR A 32 11.18 12.58 21.34
C THR A 32 10.17 12.47 22.48
N TYR A 33 9.20 11.60 22.31
CA TYR A 33 8.10 11.36 23.24
C TYR A 33 8.34 10.04 23.98
N ASP A 34 8.05 10.04 25.29
CA ASP A 34 8.18 8.88 26.15
C ASP A 34 6.84 8.10 26.20
N PHE A 35 6.48 7.48 25.07
CA PHE A 35 5.26 6.67 24.95
C PHE A 35 5.64 5.19 24.92
N HIS A 36 4.82 4.36 25.59
CA HIS A 36 5.05 2.93 25.72
C HIS A 36 3.72 2.16 25.58
N ASP A 37 3.84 0.86 25.35
CA ASP A 37 2.71 -0.10 25.40
C ASP A 37 1.58 0.25 24.41
N PHE A 38 1.92 0.91 23.29
CA PHE A 38 0.98 1.10 22.18
C PHE A 38 1.12 0.00 21.14
N SER A 39 -0.02 -0.45 20.62
CA SER A 39 -0.13 -1.44 19.53
C SER A 39 -0.91 -0.89 18.33
N GLU A 40 -1.45 0.32 18.44
CA GLU A 40 -2.19 0.99 17.38
C GLU A 40 -1.49 2.30 16.97
N LEU A 41 -1.45 2.57 15.67
CA LEU A 41 -0.88 3.79 15.10
C LEU A 41 -1.88 4.49 14.19
N SER A 42 -2.17 5.74 14.49
CA SER A 42 -3.01 6.61 13.66
C SER A 42 -2.20 7.81 13.18
N VAL A 43 -2.08 7.97 11.88
CA VAL A 43 -1.32 9.06 11.26
C VAL A 43 -2.20 9.80 10.26
N SER A 44 -2.28 11.11 10.41
CA SER A 44 -3.04 11.98 9.52
C SER A 44 -2.17 13.05 8.87
N SER A 45 -2.76 13.88 8.02
CA SER A 45 -2.08 14.95 7.28
C SER A 45 -1.09 14.40 6.22
N ALA A 46 0.11 14.95 6.13
CA ALA A 46 1.12 14.54 5.15
C ALA A 46 2.42 14.04 5.82
N PHE A 47 2.29 13.38 6.97
CA PHE A 47 3.44 12.79 7.64
C PHE A 47 4.04 11.63 6.84
N GLN A 48 5.38 11.59 6.82
CA GLN A 48 6.17 10.47 6.36
C GLN A 48 6.72 9.74 7.60
N VAL A 49 6.26 8.52 7.82
CA VAL A 49 6.60 7.74 9.01
C VAL A 49 7.56 6.61 8.63
N GLU A 50 8.69 6.56 9.32
CA GLU A 50 9.56 5.39 9.34
C GLU A 50 9.16 4.53 10.53
N LEU A 51 8.52 3.38 10.26
CA LEU A 51 8.05 2.44 11.25
C LEU A 51 9.01 1.25 11.34
N THR A 52 9.58 1.02 12.52
CA THR A 52 10.51 -0.09 12.73
C THR A 52 9.97 -1.06 13.79
N PHE A 53 9.93 -2.34 13.46
CA PHE A 53 9.52 -3.37 14.42
C PHE A 53 10.73 -3.86 15.23
N THR A 54 10.76 -3.47 16.50
CA THR A 54 11.80 -3.84 17.47
C THR A 54 11.18 -4.07 18.85
N ASN A 55 11.92 -4.62 19.80
CA ASN A 55 11.46 -4.80 21.18
C ASN A 55 11.50 -3.51 22.02
N ARG A 56 11.60 -2.34 21.39
CA ARG A 56 11.66 -1.04 22.09
C ARG A 56 10.65 -0.10 21.51
N TYR A 57 10.06 0.72 22.38
CA TYR A 57 9.23 1.85 21.97
C TYR A 57 10.10 3.09 21.78
N GLU A 58 9.92 3.76 20.66
CA GLU A 58 10.53 5.06 20.39
C GLU A 58 9.57 5.86 19.51
N VAL A 59 9.34 7.10 19.86
CA VAL A 59 8.52 8.03 19.06
C VAL A 59 9.28 9.35 18.97
N ARG A 60 9.73 9.68 17.77
CA ARG A 60 10.41 10.94 17.47
C ARG A 60 9.73 11.60 16.28
N VAL A 61 9.44 12.88 16.40
CA VAL A 61 8.83 13.68 15.34
C VAL A 61 9.75 14.82 14.98
N ASP A 62 9.88 15.10 13.69
CA ASP A 62 10.71 16.14 13.13
C ASP A 62 9.92 16.91 12.06
N VAL A 63 9.57 18.16 12.36
CA VAL A 63 8.73 19.02 11.53
C VAL A 63 9.37 20.41 11.38
N PRO A 64 8.99 21.20 10.35
CA PRO A 64 9.32 22.63 10.33
C PRO A 64 8.88 23.32 11.63
N ASP A 65 9.73 24.20 12.19
CA ASP A 65 9.51 24.87 13.48
C ASP A 65 8.17 25.60 13.57
N PHE A 66 7.76 26.24 12.49
CA PHE A 66 6.47 26.96 12.43
C PHE A 66 5.23 26.05 12.53
N LEU A 67 5.38 24.72 12.44
CA LEU A 67 4.30 23.76 12.62
C LEU A 67 4.15 23.28 14.08
N GLU A 68 5.14 23.53 14.94
CA GLU A 68 5.11 23.10 16.35
C GLU A 68 3.80 23.43 17.06
N PRO A 69 3.23 24.66 16.95
CA PRO A 69 1.97 24.99 17.65
C PRO A 69 0.74 24.19 17.17
N TYR A 70 0.84 23.60 16.00
CA TYR A 70 -0.23 22.83 15.36
C TYR A 70 0.00 21.33 15.44
N LEU A 71 1.17 20.89 15.91
CA LEU A 71 1.51 19.48 16.06
C LEU A 71 0.67 18.86 17.18
N LEU A 72 0.06 17.72 16.90
CA LEU A 72 -0.62 16.90 17.89
C LEU A 72 -0.02 15.49 17.85
N VAL A 73 0.75 15.17 18.87
CA VAL A 73 1.28 13.84 19.12
C VAL A 73 0.87 13.42 20.50
N GLY A 74 0.20 12.29 20.61
CA GLY A 74 -0.31 11.82 21.88
C GLY A 74 -0.61 10.33 21.88
N GLN A 75 -0.62 9.75 23.06
CA GLN A 75 -1.06 8.38 23.28
C GLN A 75 -2.33 8.38 24.13
N ARG A 76 -3.30 7.57 23.71
CA ARG A 76 -4.49 7.25 24.49
C ARG A 76 -4.69 5.75 24.46
N ASP A 77 -4.63 5.14 25.63
CA ASP A 77 -4.61 3.69 25.76
C ASP A 77 -3.50 3.07 24.88
N GLU A 78 -3.81 2.11 24.06
CA GLU A 78 -2.86 1.46 23.14
C GLU A 78 -2.65 2.21 21.81
N LYS A 79 -3.28 3.38 21.62
CA LYS A 79 -3.26 4.12 20.36
C LYS A 79 -2.34 5.33 20.40
N LEU A 80 -1.29 5.29 19.55
CA LEU A 80 -0.46 6.44 19.24
C LEU A 80 -1.09 7.26 18.10
N LEU A 81 -1.22 8.58 18.30
CA LEU A 81 -1.75 9.53 17.34
C LEU A 81 -0.66 10.52 16.90
N ILE A 82 -0.50 10.73 15.60
CA ILE A 82 0.40 11.74 15.01
C ILE A 82 -0.35 12.49 13.92
N GLU A 83 -0.64 13.76 14.17
CA GLU A 83 -1.38 14.59 13.22
C GLU A 83 -1.07 16.09 13.38
N LEU A 84 -1.50 16.90 12.42
CA LEU A 84 -1.62 18.35 12.59
C LEU A 84 -3.07 18.72 12.91
N LYS A 85 -3.24 19.62 13.85
CA LYS A 85 -4.49 20.38 14.00
C LYS A 85 -4.77 21.19 12.74
N GLN A 86 -5.96 21.73 12.62
CA GLN A 86 -6.26 22.66 11.53
C GLN A 86 -5.26 23.82 11.53
N ILE A 87 -4.58 24.01 10.41
CA ILE A 87 -3.62 25.08 10.23
C ILE A 87 -4.24 26.24 9.40
N PRO A 88 -3.90 27.49 9.72
CA PRO A 88 -4.34 28.66 8.94
C PRO A 88 -3.79 28.64 7.49
N ASP A 89 -4.47 29.35 6.59
CA ASP A 89 -4.13 29.38 5.15
C ASP A 89 -2.73 29.93 4.86
N ASP A 90 -2.25 30.87 5.65
CA ASP A 90 -0.89 31.42 5.54
C ASP A 90 0.18 30.38 5.92
N ILE A 91 -0.07 29.57 6.95
CA ILE A 91 0.79 28.46 7.34
C ILE A 91 0.74 27.36 6.27
N GLN A 92 -0.45 27.06 5.72
CA GLN A 92 -0.58 26.10 4.62
C GLN A 92 0.20 26.54 3.38
N ARG A 93 0.17 27.81 3.00
CA ARG A 93 0.99 28.36 1.90
C ARG A 93 2.49 28.23 2.21
N LYS A 94 2.90 28.61 3.40
CA LYS A 94 4.28 28.50 3.86
C LYS A 94 4.80 27.05 3.81
N LEU A 95 3.97 26.07 4.18
CA LEU A 95 4.29 24.64 4.09
C LEU A 95 4.52 24.20 2.65
N ASN A 96 3.63 24.62 1.74
CA ASN A 96 3.71 24.28 0.32
C ASN A 96 4.94 24.93 -0.37
N GLU A 97 5.23 26.18 -0.09
CA GLU A 97 6.35 26.93 -0.67
C GLU A 97 7.72 26.41 -0.20
N LYS A 98 7.82 26.04 1.07
CA LYS A 98 9.09 25.61 1.66
C LYS A 98 9.37 24.11 1.53
N SER A 99 8.49 23.33 0.89
CA SER A 99 8.61 21.88 0.77
C SER A 99 8.92 21.21 2.11
N GLY A 100 8.24 21.65 3.17
CA GLY A 100 8.50 21.21 4.53
C GLY A 100 8.04 19.77 4.74
N ARG A 101 8.96 18.81 4.78
CA ARG A 101 8.64 17.42 5.12
C ARG A 101 8.32 17.32 6.61
N MET A 102 7.27 16.59 6.92
CA MET A 102 6.92 16.20 8.28
C MET A 102 7.31 14.73 8.46
N LEU A 103 8.31 14.48 9.30
CA LEU A 103 8.87 13.16 9.52
C LEU A 103 8.47 12.66 10.90
N ALA A 104 8.18 11.38 11.00
CA ALA A 104 8.03 10.70 12.28
C ALA A 104 8.79 9.36 12.24
N TYR A 105 9.43 9.04 13.33
CA TYR A 105 10.16 7.79 13.52
C TYR A 105 9.49 7.05 14.67
N VAL A 106 8.93 5.91 14.37
CA VAL A 106 8.19 5.10 15.34
C VAL A 106 8.82 3.72 15.41
N SER A 107 9.17 3.30 16.63
CA SER A 107 9.61 1.94 16.90
C SER A 107 8.65 1.28 17.87
N MET A 108 8.26 0.04 17.58
CA MET A 108 7.31 -0.72 18.39
C MET A 108 7.47 -2.23 18.17
N PRO A 109 7.07 -3.07 19.13
CA PRO A 109 7.20 -4.52 18.97
C PRO A 109 6.20 -5.13 17.97
N ARG A 110 4.96 -4.64 18.01
CA ARG A 110 3.87 -5.16 17.19
C ARG A 110 2.86 -4.07 16.88
N LEU A 111 2.10 -4.28 15.81
CA LEU A 111 1.04 -3.41 15.35
C LEU A 111 -0.23 -4.24 15.14
N THR A 112 -1.33 -3.87 15.78
CA THR A 112 -2.64 -4.50 15.61
C THR A 112 -3.60 -3.65 14.78
N PHE A 113 -3.41 -2.32 14.81
CA PHE A 113 -4.19 -1.40 14.02
C PHE A 113 -3.34 -0.26 13.44
N LEU A 114 -3.41 -0.07 12.11
CA LEU A 114 -2.84 1.06 11.41
C LEU A 114 -3.95 1.86 10.71
N HIS A 115 -4.02 3.14 11.03
CA HIS A 115 -4.91 4.07 10.33
C HIS A 115 -4.11 5.22 9.72
N LEU A 116 -4.14 5.32 8.38
CA LEU A 116 -3.55 6.44 7.66
C LEU A 116 -4.63 7.26 6.99
N ASN A 117 -4.54 8.58 7.11
CA ASN A 117 -5.50 9.50 6.51
C ASN A 117 -4.80 10.70 5.84
N GLY A 118 -5.47 11.32 4.87
CA GLY A 118 -4.94 12.47 4.13
C GLY A 118 -3.91 12.07 3.08
N ALA A 119 -2.67 12.52 3.25
CA ALA A 119 -1.55 12.20 2.38
C ALA A 119 -0.38 11.53 3.14
N ALA A 120 -0.68 10.86 4.24
CA ALA A 120 0.31 10.20 5.08
C ALA A 120 0.95 9.00 4.36
N SER A 121 2.22 8.75 4.67
CA SER A 121 2.92 7.57 4.19
C SER A 121 3.68 6.87 5.33
N VAL A 122 3.70 5.54 5.30
CA VAL A 122 4.46 4.71 6.23
C VAL A 122 5.40 3.81 5.43
N SER A 123 6.67 3.85 5.78
CA SER A 123 7.67 2.87 5.34
C SER A 123 8.02 1.99 6.53
N ALA A 124 7.61 0.73 6.47
CA ALA A 124 7.84 -0.22 7.54
C ALA A 124 9.12 -1.03 7.30
N THR A 125 9.85 -1.32 8.36
CA THR A 125 11.05 -2.17 8.35
C THR A 125 11.03 -3.17 9.51
N GLY A 126 11.66 -4.31 9.31
CA GLY A 126 11.58 -5.42 10.25
C GLY A 126 10.38 -6.32 9.99
N ARG A 127 10.29 -7.40 10.75
CA ARG A 127 9.18 -8.37 10.70
C ARG A 127 8.47 -8.37 12.02
N MET A 128 7.16 -8.39 11.99
CA MET A 128 6.35 -8.53 13.21
C MET A 128 5.52 -9.81 13.20
N ASP A 129 5.24 -10.30 14.40
CA ASP A 129 4.31 -11.40 14.66
C ASP A 129 3.22 -10.89 15.60
N VAL A 130 1.97 -10.92 15.15
CA VAL A 130 0.83 -10.51 15.98
C VAL A 130 0.23 -11.69 16.78
N GLY A 131 0.76 -12.90 16.60
CA GLY A 131 0.29 -14.11 17.29
C GLY A 131 -1.13 -14.48 16.92
N ASP A 132 -1.99 -14.56 17.92
CA ASP A 132 -3.41 -14.88 17.77
C ASP A 132 -4.30 -13.61 17.67
N GLU A 133 -3.71 -12.44 17.48
CA GLU A 133 -4.45 -11.21 17.24
C GLU A 133 -4.68 -10.96 15.75
N SER A 134 -5.74 -10.22 15.43
CA SER A 134 -6.00 -9.77 14.07
C SER A 134 -5.24 -8.48 13.77
N LEU A 135 -4.73 -8.35 12.55
CA LEU A 135 -4.15 -7.10 12.06
C LEU A 135 -5.18 -6.34 11.22
N ARG A 136 -5.45 -5.10 11.58
CA ARG A 136 -6.32 -4.22 10.78
C ARG A 136 -5.54 -3.03 10.24
N ILE A 137 -5.67 -2.76 8.94
CA ILE A 137 -5.02 -1.65 8.26
C ILE A 137 -6.08 -0.87 7.47
N GLN A 138 -6.15 0.45 7.70
CA GLN A 138 -7.06 1.34 7.00
C GLN A 138 -6.28 2.50 6.39
N LEU A 139 -6.31 2.60 5.07
CA LEU A 139 -5.65 3.64 4.30
C LEU A 139 -6.69 4.48 3.56
N ASN A 140 -6.80 5.76 3.90
CA ASN A 140 -7.79 6.66 3.35
C ASN A 140 -7.14 7.90 2.72
N GLY A 141 -7.63 8.32 1.56
CA GLY A 141 -7.09 9.49 0.84
C GLY A 141 -5.96 9.12 -0.10
N ALA A 142 -4.87 9.86 -0.10
CA ALA A 142 -3.69 9.65 -0.94
C ALA A 142 -2.53 9.01 -0.16
N THR A 143 -2.84 8.01 0.67
CA THR A 143 -1.91 7.39 1.60
C THR A 143 -1.09 6.26 0.97
N ALA A 144 0.07 5.96 1.58
CA ALA A 144 0.92 4.87 1.14
C ALA A 144 1.47 4.06 2.33
N LEU A 145 1.47 2.74 2.20
CA LEU A 145 2.13 1.81 3.11
C LEU A 145 3.07 0.90 2.31
N THR A 146 4.33 0.87 2.69
CA THR A 146 5.36 0.07 1.98
C THR A 146 6.22 -0.71 2.97
N GLY A 147 6.69 -1.87 2.54
CA GLY A 147 7.68 -2.66 3.26
C GLY A 147 7.15 -3.39 4.49
N LEU A 148 5.82 -3.42 4.73
CA LEU A 148 5.27 -4.15 5.86
C LEU A 148 5.45 -5.66 5.67
N THR A 149 6.18 -6.28 6.60
CA THR A 149 6.31 -7.73 6.71
C THR A 149 5.69 -8.20 8.02
N ALA A 150 4.58 -8.96 7.93
CA ALA A 150 3.80 -9.36 9.09
C ALA A 150 3.31 -10.79 9.01
N GLN A 151 3.17 -11.43 10.17
CA GLN A 151 2.55 -12.75 10.29
C GLN A 151 1.63 -12.82 11.50
N GLY A 152 0.67 -13.75 11.45
CA GLY A 152 -0.25 -14.07 12.55
C GLY A 152 -1.10 -15.29 12.18
N ARG A 153 -1.82 -15.85 13.16
CA ARG A 153 -2.65 -17.06 12.98
C ARG A 153 -4.09 -16.74 12.59
N GLU A 154 -4.58 -15.57 12.99
CA GLU A 154 -5.95 -15.16 12.73
C GLU A 154 -6.09 -14.52 11.33
N GLN A 155 -6.61 -13.33 11.28
CA GLN A 155 -6.89 -12.63 10.03
C GLN A 155 -6.17 -11.29 9.92
N MET A 156 -5.92 -10.90 8.67
CA MET A 156 -5.58 -9.52 8.34
C MET A 156 -6.71 -8.90 7.51
N ILE A 157 -7.12 -7.70 7.90
CA ILE A 157 -8.11 -6.89 7.20
C ILE A 157 -7.41 -5.65 6.68
N LEU A 158 -7.44 -5.44 5.36
CA LEU A 158 -6.88 -4.27 4.69
C LEU A 158 -7.97 -3.52 3.95
N GLN A 159 -8.19 -2.28 4.32
CA GLN A 159 -9.12 -1.36 3.67
C GLN A 159 -8.34 -0.24 2.98
N LEU A 160 -8.49 -0.15 1.66
CA LEU A 160 -7.83 0.84 0.81
C LEU A 160 -8.86 1.72 0.13
N ASN A 161 -8.92 2.99 0.50
CA ASN A 161 -9.89 3.93 -0.04
C ASN A 161 -9.20 5.14 -0.70
N GLY A 162 -9.85 5.71 -1.70
CA GLY A 162 -9.34 6.88 -2.42
C GLY A 162 -8.21 6.52 -3.39
N ALA A 163 -7.08 7.19 -3.32
CA ALA A 163 -5.89 6.93 -4.13
C ALA A 163 -4.77 6.24 -3.34
N SER A 164 -5.15 5.43 -2.36
CA SER A 164 -4.22 4.76 -1.45
C SER A 164 -3.43 3.64 -2.13
N LYS A 165 -2.25 3.33 -1.56
CA LYS A 165 -1.36 2.28 -2.05
C LYS A 165 -0.84 1.44 -0.90
N ALA A 166 -0.77 0.12 -1.11
CA ALA A 166 -0.13 -0.79 -0.17
C ALA A 166 0.79 -1.77 -0.90
N ASP A 167 1.96 -2.01 -0.31
CA ASP A 167 2.94 -3.02 -0.76
C ASP A 167 3.38 -3.83 0.47
N LEU A 168 2.99 -5.13 0.50
CA LEU A 168 3.00 -5.94 1.71
C LEU A 168 3.57 -7.34 1.45
N GLU A 169 4.26 -7.88 2.46
CA GLU A 169 4.58 -9.30 2.57
C GLU A 169 3.93 -9.86 3.86
N VAL A 170 2.90 -10.69 3.73
CA VAL A 170 2.13 -11.11 4.91
C VAL A 170 1.83 -12.61 4.91
N SER A 171 1.65 -13.17 6.11
CA SER A 171 1.28 -14.58 6.30
C SER A 171 0.23 -14.69 7.41
N PHE A 172 -1.02 -14.96 7.02
CA PHE A 172 -2.17 -15.12 7.93
C PHE A 172 -3.07 -16.25 7.43
N ASP A 173 -3.87 -16.86 8.31
CA ASP A 173 -4.82 -17.87 7.86
C ASP A 173 -5.89 -17.31 6.93
N LYS A 174 -6.35 -16.08 7.19
CA LYS A 174 -7.35 -15.39 6.40
C LYS A 174 -6.95 -13.96 6.05
N LEU A 175 -7.14 -13.58 4.80
CA LEU A 175 -6.96 -12.22 4.31
C LEU A 175 -8.27 -11.64 3.78
N ILE A 176 -8.56 -10.39 4.13
CA ILE A 176 -9.72 -9.65 3.66
C ILE A 176 -9.22 -8.34 3.08
N PHE A 177 -9.45 -8.12 1.80
CA PHE A 177 -9.09 -6.92 1.06
C PHE A 177 -10.34 -6.20 0.58
N ASP A 178 -10.57 -5.00 1.10
CA ASP A 178 -11.66 -4.10 0.71
C ASP A 178 -11.04 -2.87 0.04
N MET A 179 -11.33 -2.68 -1.25
CA MET A 179 -10.65 -1.69 -2.07
C MET A 179 -11.63 -0.84 -2.85
N SER A 180 -11.55 0.47 -2.68
CA SER A 180 -12.40 1.41 -3.39
C SER A 180 -11.65 2.62 -3.96
N GLY A 181 -12.27 3.33 -4.91
CA GLY A 181 -11.64 4.46 -5.57
C GLY A 181 -10.59 4.04 -6.58
N ALA A 182 -9.41 4.63 -6.53
CA ALA A 182 -8.24 4.31 -7.38
C ALA A 182 -7.13 3.61 -6.59
N ALA A 183 -7.51 2.80 -5.62
CA ALA A 183 -6.60 2.11 -4.71
C ALA A 183 -5.73 1.07 -5.43
N LYS A 184 -4.51 0.86 -4.90
CA LYS A 184 -3.57 -0.12 -5.46
C LYS A 184 -2.98 -1.00 -4.38
N LEU A 185 -3.01 -2.31 -4.62
CA LEU A 185 -2.42 -3.32 -3.74
C LEU A 185 -1.39 -4.15 -4.50
N ARG A 186 -0.23 -4.35 -3.89
CA ARG A 186 0.68 -5.46 -4.17
C ARG A 186 0.88 -6.24 -2.88
N CYS A 187 0.70 -7.55 -2.95
CA CYS A 187 0.83 -8.39 -1.78
C CYS A 187 1.48 -9.72 -2.17
N SER A 188 2.55 -10.09 -1.47
CA SER A 188 3.06 -11.45 -1.47
C SER A 188 2.61 -12.11 -0.17
N THR A 189 2.01 -13.32 -0.26
CA THR A 189 1.37 -13.89 0.92
C THR A 189 1.39 -15.41 0.97
N ARG A 190 1.19 -15.91 2.19
CA ARG A 190 0.75 -17.27 2.47
C ARG A 190 -0.52 -17.20 3.30
N ALA A 191 -1.62 -17.66 2.73
CA ALA A 191 -2.90 -17.69 3.40
C ALA A 191 -3.73 -18.89 2.92
N LYS A 192 -4.62 -19.42 3.79
CA LYS A 192 -5.57 -20.44 3.38
C LYS A 192 -6.73 -19.84 2.61
N GLN A 193 -7.24 -18.70 3.10
CA GLN A 193 -8.42 -18.05 2.55
C GLN A 193 -8.13 -16.59 2.23
N VAL A 194 -8.60 -16.14 1.09
CA VAL A 194 -8.54 -14.72 0.73
C VAL A 194 -9.87 -14.25 0.16
N SER A 195 -10.31 -13.08 0.61
CA SER A 195 -11.52 -12.40 0.12
C SER A 195 -11.16 -11.03 -0.44
N PHE A 196 -11.69 -10.72 -1.63
CA PHE A 196 -11.56 -9.43 -2.29
C PHE A 196 -12.94 -8.81 -2.53
N ASP A 197 -13.11 -7.57 -2.07
CA ASP A 197 -14.17 -6.67 -2.49
C ASP A 197 -13.50 -5.47 -3.18
N CYS A 198 -13.58 -5.39 -4.50
CA CYS A 198 -12.87 -4.39 -5.29
C CYS A 198 -13.85 -3.57 -6.12
N SER A 199 -13.90 -2.28 -5.85
CA SER A 199 -14.78 -1.35 -6.55
C SER A 199 -14.04 -0.16 -7.15
N GLY A 200 -14.74 0.66 -7.95
CA GLY A 200 -14.16 1.82 -8.59
C GLY A 200 -13.15 1.47 -9.68
N ALA A 201 -11.98 2.08 -9.65
CA ALA A 201 -10.85 1.81 -10.54
C ALA A 201 -9.67 1.19 -9.79
N SER A 202 -9.96 0.40 -8.77
CA SER A 202 -8.95 -0.26 -7.93
C SER A 202 -8.18 -1.36 -8.67
N SER A 203 -6.98 -1.66 -8.20
CA SER A 203 -6.13 -2.70 -8.81
C SER A 203 -5.36 -3.47 -7.74
N ALA A 204 -5.54 -4.77 -7.69
CA ALA A 204 -4.81 -5.68 -6.81
C ALA A 204 -3.97 -6.68 -7.61
N GLN A 205 -2.75 -6.89 -7.17
CA GLN A 205 -1.88 -7.99 -7.58
C GLN A 205 -1.45 -8.75 -6.34
N VAL A 206 -1.82 -10.03 -6.27
CA VAL A 206 -1.54 -10.87 -5.10
C VAL A 206 -0.85 -12.15 -5.56
N ASP A 207 0.28 -12.43 -4.93
CA ASP A 207 1.11 -13.61 -5.18
C ASP A 207 1.01 -14.55 -3.98
N GLY A 208 0.53 -15.76 -4.21
CA GLY A 208 0.35 -16.79 -3.19
C GLY A 208 -0.56 -17.93 -3.64
N ASP A 209 -0.44 -19.06 -2.97
CA ASP A 209 -1.31 -20.23 -3.15
C ASP A 209 -2.42 -20.20 -2.11
N PHE A 210 -3.67 -20.48 -2.53
CA PHE A 210 -4.85 -20.40 -1.69
C PHE A 210 -5.69 -21.67 -1.72
N GLU A 211 -6.24 -22.07 -0.59
CA GLU A 211 -7.27 -23.11 -0.54
C GLU A 211 -8.62 -22.57 -1.05
N GLU A 212 -8.93 -21.31 -0.72
CA GLU A 212 -10.18 -20.67 -1.08
C GLU A 212 -9.99 -19.19 -1.42
N VAL A 213 -10.52 -18.79 -2.55
CA VAL A 213 -10.57 -17.40 -3.04
C VAL A 213 -12.04 -17.01 -3.27
N VAL A 214 -12.44 -15.89 -2.68
CA VAL A 214 -13.72 -15.22 -2.97
C VAL A 214 -13.41 -13.84 -3.50
N ALA A 215 -13.92 -13.49 -4.68
CA ALA A 215 -13.65 -12.20 -5.30
C ALA A 215 -14.94 -11.60 -5.88
N ASP A 216 -15.27 -10.40 -5.41
CA ASP A 216 -16.32 -9.53 -5.96
C ASP A 216 -15.64 -8.29 -6.57
N LEU A 217 -15.81 -8.12 -7.88
CA LEU A 217 -15.20 -7.04 -8.64
C LEU A 217 -16.27 -6.20 -9.33
N SER A 218 -16.28 -4.92 -9.07
CA SER A 218 -17.23 -3.99 -9.68
C SER A 218 -16.54 -2.74 -10.27
N GLY A 219 -17.29 -1.98 -11.07
CA GLY A 219 -16.80 -0.77 -11.72
C GLY A 219 -15.79 -1.05 -12.83
N SER A 220 -14.55 -0.62 -12.67
CA SER A 220 -13.42 -0.83 -13.60
C SER A 220 -12.22 -1.46 -12.88
N SER A 221 -12.49 -2.23 -11.85
CA SER A 221 -11.46 -2.83 -11.00
C SER A 221 -10.70 -3.97 -11.69
N LYS A 222 -9.50 -4.25 -11.18
CA LYS A 222 -8.62 -5.31 -11.69
C LYS A 222 -8.08 -6.14 -10.55
N LEU A 223 -8.12 -7.48 -10.70
CA LEU A 223 -7.48 -8.42 -9.81
C LEU A 223 -6.60 -9.40 -10.60
N SER A 224 -5.35 -9.50 -10.18
CA SER A 224 -4.40 -10.49 -10.70
C SER A 224 -3.94 -11.39 -9.57
N LEU A 225 -4.19 -12.69 -9.70
CA LEU A 225 -3.70 -13.72 -8.80
C LEU A 225 -2.55 -14.48 -9.46
N ILE A 226 -1.47 -14.65 -8.72
CA ILE A 226 -0.29 -15.41 -9.14
C ILE A 226 -0.14 -16.57 -8.15
N GLY A 227 -0.27 -17.81 -8.63
CA GLY A 227 -0.23 -19.03 -7.81
C GLY A 227 -1.48 -19.89 -7.94
N ASP A 228 -1.46 -21.05 -7.32
CA ASP A 228 -2.51 -22.06 -7.44
C ASP A 228 -3.67 -21.81 -6.47
N ASN A 229 -4.89 -22.16 -6.90
CA ASN A 229 -6.10 -21.96 -6.12
C ASN A 229 -6.89 -23.26 -5.98
N GLY A 230 -7.28 -23.63 -4.78
CA GLY A 230 -8.15 -24.78 -4.54
C GLY A 230 -9.58 -24.52 -5.06
N ARG A 231 -10.22 -23.50 -4.52
CA ARG A 231 -11.57 -23.05 -4.89
C ARG A 231 -11.57 -21.56 -5.22
N LEU A 232 -12.24 -21.20 -6.28
CA LEU A 232 -12.46 -19.81 -6.70
C LEU A 232 -13.96 -19.55 -6.85
N SER A 233 -14.47 -18.56 -6.12
CA SER A 233 -15.77 -17.92 -6.38
C SER A 233 -15.51 -16.51 -6.88
N LEU A 234 -15.90 -16.22 -8.12
CA LEU A 234 -15.64 -14.96 -8.79
C LEU A 234 -16.93 -14.35 -9.29
N GLU A 235 -17.27 -13.18 -8.78
CA GLU A 235 -18.33 -12.33 -9.29
C GLU A 235 -17.74 -11.07 -9.88
N GLN A 236 -18.13 -10.74 -11.11
CA GLN A 236 -17.66 -9.55 -11.80
C GLN A 236 -18.81 -8.78 -12.43
N SER A 237 -18.84 -7.49 -12.21
CA SER A 237 -19.77 -6.56 -12.84
C SER A 237 -19.09 -5.33 -13.42
N GLY A 238 -19.69 -4.70 -14.44
CA GLY A 238 -19.11 -3.51 -15.09
C GLY A 238 -17.99 -3.84 -16.08
N ALA A 239 -16.90 -3.08 -16.07
CA ALA A 239 -15.75 -3.23 -16.99
C ALA A 239 -14.52 -3.82 -16.28
N THR A 240 -14.73 -4.79 -15.43
CA THR A 240 -13.69 -5.40 -14.57
C THR A 240 -12.79 -6.37 -15.33
N LYS A 241 -11.62 -6.60 -14.77
CA LYS A 241 -10.67 -7.61 -15.27
C LYS A 241 -10.17 -8.51 -14.14
N PHE A 242 -10.33 -9.82 -14.33
CA PHE A 242 -9.70 -10.84 -13.48
C PHE A 242 -8.71 -11.67 -14.28
N GLU A 243 -7.57 -11.98 -13.68
CA GLU A 243 -6.56 -12.85 -14.28
C GLU A 243 -5.93 -13.72 -13.18
N SER A 244 -5.99 -15.05 -13.35
CA SER A 244 -5.25 -16.02 -12.56
C SER A 244 -4.25 -16.73 -13.44
N THR A 245 -2.97 -16.71 -13.04
CA THR A 245 -1.88 -17.36 -13.79
C THR A 245 -1.55 -18.75 -13.28
N GLY A 246 -2.05 -19.12 -12.09
CA GLY A 246 -1.95 -20.47 -11.55
C GLY A 246 -3.14 -21.35 -11.91
N LYS A 247 -3.10 -22.61 -11.44
CA LYS A 247 -4.17 -23.59 -11.62
C LYS A 247 -5.25 -23.41 -10.59
N THR A 248 -6.49 -23.41 -11.04
CA THR A 248 -7.67 -23.44 -10.16
C THR A 248 -8.31 -24.83 -10.21
N THR A 249 -8.55 -25.43 -9.05
CA THR A 249 -9.13 -26.78 -9.03
C THR A 249 -10.64 -26.75 -9.29
N TRP A 250 -11.38 -25.89 -8.57
CA TRP A 250 -12.81 -25.67 -8.73
C TRP A 250 -13.11 -24.19 -8.88
N ALA A 251 -13.86 -23.83 -9.89
CA ALA A 251 -14.25 -22.44 -10.11
C ALA A 251 -15.76 -22.28 -10.31
N ILE A 252 -16.32 -21.26 -9.66
CA ILE A 252 -17.64 -20.70 -9.95
C ILE A 252 -17.40 -19.27 -10.40
N VAL A 253 -17.89 -18.91 -11.60
CA VAL A 253 -17.59 -17.64 -12.25
C VAL A 253 -18.86 -17.00 -12.77
N GLU A 254 -19.19 -15.84 -12.27
CA GLU A 254 -20.33 -15.02 -12.72
C GLU A 254 -19.83 -13.70 -13.29
N LEU A 255 -20.01 -13.48 -14.59
CA LEU A 255 -19.56 -12.25 -15.25
C LEU A 255 -20.74 -11.53 -15.87
N THR A 256 -20.86 -10.24 -15.55
CA THR A 256 -21.89 -9.37 -16.10
C THR A 256 -21.31 -8.10 -16.71
N GLY A 257 -22.05 -7.44 -17.60
CA GLY A 257 -21.57 -6.20 -18.23
C GLY A 257 -20.49 -6.45 -19.27
N ALA A 258 -19.37 -5.75 -19.18
CA ALA A 258 -18.18 -5.88 -20.06
C ALA A 258 -17.00 -6.54 -19.33
N ALA A 259 -17.29 -7.36 -18.35
CA ALA A 259 -16.29 -8.03 -17.52
C ALA A 259 -15.44 -9.03 -18.31
N LYS A 260 -14.17 -9.16 -17.93
CA LYS A 260 -13.22 -10.09 -18.57
C LYS A 260 -12.55 -10.95 -17.52
N GLY A 261 -12.66 -12.26 -17.66
CA GLY A 261 -11.97 -13.24 -16.82
C GLY A 261 -10.98 -14.07 -17.61
N ARG A 262 -9.86 -14.45 -16.99
CA ARG A 262 -8.91 -15.47 -17.50
C ARG A 262 -8.46 -16.35 -16.34
N LEU A 263 -8.55 -17.67 -16.53
CA LEU A 263 -8.09 -18.66 -15.56
C LEU A 263 -7.78 -20.00 -16.20
N THR A 264 -7.01 -20.82 -15.49
CA THR A 264 -6.75 -22.24 -15.82
C THR A 264 -7.53 -23.12 -14.85
N VAL A 265 -8.31 -24.10 -15.32
CA VAL A 265 -9.14 -24.98 -14.47
C VAL A 265 -8.78 -26.44 -14.68
N THR A 266 -8.72 -27.21 -13.58
CA THR A 266 -8.28 -28.61 -13.62
C THR A 266 -9.36 -29.64 -13.31
N LYS A 267 -10.40 -29.33 -12.52
CA LYS A 267 -11.45 -30.30 -12.18
C LYS A 267 -12.88 -29.86 -12.54
N GLN A 268 -13.28 -28.67 -12.16
CA GLN A 268 -14.65 -28.21 -12.42
C GLN A 268 -14.73 -26.71 -12.63
N LEU A 269 -15.47 -26.31 -13.66
CA LEU A 269 -15.90 -24.92 -13.88
C LEU A 269 -17.42 -24.85 -14.00
N ARG A 270 -18.03 -23.98 -13.18
CA ARG A 270 -19.39 -23.50 -13.42
C ARG A 270 -19.32 -22.03 -13.77
N TYR A 271 -20.04 -21.61 -14.80
CA TYR A 271 -20.03 -20.21 -15.20
C TYR A 271 -21.41 -19.70 -15.64
N THR A 272 -21.65 -18.43 -15.41
CA THR A 272 -22.79 -17.68 -15.94
C THR A 272 -22.28 -16.37 -16.52
N LEU A 273 -22.49 -16.16 -17.82
CA LEU A 273 -22.00 -14.96 -18.52
C LEU A 273 -23.17 -14.18 -19.10
N SER A 274 -23.21 -12.87 -18.85
CA SER A 274 -24.24 -12.00 -19.39
C SER A 274 -23.68 -10.66 -19.89
N GLY A 275 -24.45 -9.94 -20.70
CA GLY A 275 -24.00 -8.71 -21.36
C GLY A 275 -23.02 -8.97 -22.50
N VAL A 276 -21.86 -8.32 -22.48
CA VAL A 276 -20.74 -8.53 -23.41
C VAL A 276 -19.51 -9.11 -22.71
N ALA A 277 -19.74 -9.84 -21.63
CA ALA A 277 -18.71 -10.46 -20.81
C ALA A 277 -17.92 -11.51 -21.60
N ALA A 278 -16.64 -11.65 -21.29
CA ALA A 278 -15.75 -12.61 -21.93
C ALA A 278 -14.93 -13.40 -20.89
N LEU A 279 -15.02 -14.73 -20.97
CA LEU A 279 -14.24 -15.63 -20.13
C LEU A 279 -13.27 -16.43 -21.01
N ARG A 280 -11.97 -16.39 -20.68
CA ARG A 280 -10.94 -17.21 -21.32
C ARG A 280 -10.48 -18.28 -20.35
N VAL A 281 -10.57 -19.53 -20.76
CA VAL A 281 -10.28 -20.69 -19.92
C VAL A 281 -9.25 -21.59 -20.58
N GLU A 282 -8.16 -21.85 -19.85
CA GLU A 282 -7.29 -22.98 -20.17
C GLU A 282 -7.87 -24.21 -19.47
N ASP A 283 -8.35 -25.16 -20.29
CA ASP A 283 -8.96 -26.38 -19.79
C ASP A 283 -7.95 -27.53 -19.74
N LEU A 284 -7.66 -27.96 -18.52
CA LEU A 284 -6.76 -29.10 -18.27
C LEU A 284 -7.54 -30.38 -17.92
N GLY A 285 -8.68 -30.62 -18.57
CA GLY A 285 -9.53 -31.80 -18.37
C GLY A 285 -10.66 -31.60 -17.36
N ALA A 286 -11.12 -30.37 -17.18
CA ALA A 286 -12.17 -30.05 -16.24
C ALA A 286 -13.57 -30.41 -16.76
N THR A 287 -14.50 -30.71 -15.84
CA THR A 287 -15.92 -30.76 -16.16
C THR A 287 -16.46 -29.34 -16.22
N ILE A 288 -16.91 -28.89 -17.39
CA ILE A 288 -17.38 -27.53 -17.62
C ILE A 288 -18.88 -27.51 -17.82
N LYS A 289 -19.58 -26.65 -17.04
CA LYS A 289 -21.01 -26.42 -17.14
C LYS A 289 -21.31 -24.93 -16.99
N GLY A 290 -22.19 -24.40 -17.81
CA GLY A 290 -22.63 -23.03 -17.63
C GLY A 290 -23.40 -22.48 -18.82
N ASP A 291 -23.80 -21.22 -18.70
CA ASP A 291 -24.67 -20.53 -19.63
C ASP A 291 -24.03 -19.21 -20.09
N CYS A 292 -24.25 -18.90 -21.37
CA CYS A 292 -23.87 -17.63 -21.98
C CYS A 292 -25.13 -16.96 -22.53
N SER A 293 -25.39 -15.72 -22.13
CA SER A 293 -26.41 -14.91 -22.79
C SER A 293 -25.92 -14.38 -24.14
N ARG A 294 -26.86 -13.90 -24.96
CA ARG A 294 -26.53 -13.31 -26.27
C ARG A 294 -25.54 -12.11 -26.07
N GLY A 295 -24.39 -12.17 -26.74
CA GLY A 295 -23.34 -11.13 -26.66
C GLY A 295 -22.17 -11.48 -25.74
N SER A 296 -22.36 -12.36 -24.77
CA SER A 296 -21.25 -12.89 -23.98
C SER A 296 -20.57 -14.07 -24.65
N LYS A 297 -19.32 -14.35 -24.28
CA LYS A 297 -18.54 -15.45 -24.88
C LYS A 297 -17.62 -16.13 -23.87
N ILE A 298 -17.44 -17.43 -24.08
CA ILE A 298 -16.35 -18.20 -23.48
C ILE A 298 -15.39 -18.67 -24.56
N GLU A 299 -14.11 -18.57 -24.31
CA GLU A 299 -13.04 -19.02 -25.22
C GLU A 299 -12.16 -20.01 -24.47
N PHE A 300 -11.95 -21.19 -25.07
CA PHE A 300 -11.00 -22.18 -24.56
C PHE A 300 -9.69 -22.08 -25.32
N PHE A 301 -8.59 -22.14 -24.60
CA PHE A 301 -7.25 -22.19 -25.18
C PHE A 301 -6.44 -23.32 -24.51
N LYS A 302 -5.39 -23.75 -25.17
CA LYS A 302 -4.43 -24.78 -24.68
C LYS A 302 -3.10 -24.11 -24.37
#